data_bcacbf22a0802596b59870efd5a55065
#
_entry.id   bcacbf22a0802596b59870efd5a55065
#
_cell.length_a   1.000
_cell.length_b   1.000
_cell.length_c   1.000
_cell.angle_alpha   90.00
_cell.angle_beta   90.00
_cell.angle_gamma   90.00
#
_symmetry.space_group_name_H-M   'P 1'
#
loop_
_entity.id
_entity.type
_entity.pdbx_description
1 polymer ?
#
loop_
_entity_poly.entity_id
_entity_poly.type
_entity_poly.pdbx_seq_one_letter_code
_entity_poly.pdbx_strand_id
1 'polypeptide(L)'
;MKLIKTTLVALALGATTIAFAGNDHPILTPMEPEAMGRAYTEFLLAQPNFVKNSGFDAKTMQLIHLAAAAGMKCEYCIVAHTAMAKKAGATDEQVKTVIMAAGVVAINSTILYGNQYDLNALKKMFSQ
;
A
#
# COMPACT_ATOMS: atom_id res chain seq x y z
N MET A 1 10.51 20.19 -63.50
CA MET A 1 10.93 20.10 -62.10
C MET A 1 9.71 20.32 -61.24
N LYS A 2 9.02 19.28 -60.76
CA LYS A 2 7.81 19.37 -59.97
C LYS A 2 8.19 19.30 -58.48
N LEU A 3 7.90 20.38 -57.73
CA LEU A 3 8.06 20.37 -56.27
C LEU A 3 6.94 19.55 -55.64
N ILE A 4 7.34 18.50 -54.93
CA ILE A 4 6.45 17.70 -54.09
C ILE A 4 6.35 18.43 -52.74
N LYS A 5 5.17 18.97 -52.44
CA LYS A 5 4.86 19.52 -51.10
C LYS A 5 4.54 18.35 -50.16
N THR A 6 5.46 18.07 -49.25
CA THR A 6 5.23 17.09 -48.17
C THR A 6 4.44 17.77 -47.06
N THR A 7 3.19 17.38 -46.91
CA THR A 7 2.34 17.82 -45.81
C THR A 7 2.66 16.96 -44.59
N LEU A 8 3.28 17.55 -43.56
CA LEU A 8 3.44 16.92 -42.27
C LEU A 8 2.08 16.92 -41.56
N VAL A 9 1.49 15.76 -41.38
CA VAL A 9 0.35 15.57 -40.48
C VAL A 9 0.91 15.38 -39.07
N ALA A 10 0.79 16.40 -38.24
CA ALA A 10 1.09 16.32 -36.82
C ALA A 10 -0.01 15.50 -36.14
N LEU A 11 0.31 14.27 -35.77
CA LEU A 11 -0.54 13.42 -34.92
C LEU A 11 -0.47 13.98 -33.50
N ALA A 12 -1.46 14.77 -33.08
CA ALA A 12 -1.61 15.18 -31.70
C ALA A 12 -2.03 13.95 -30.88
N LEU A 13 -1.08 13.35 -30.14
CA LEU A 13 -1.39 12.42 -29.06
C LEU A 13 -2.10 13.22 -27.98
N GLY A 14 -3.43 13.18 -28.01
CA GLY A 14 -4.26 13.67 -26.92
C GLY A 14 -4.00 12.80 -25.69
N ALA A 15 -3.24 13.33 -24.74
CA ALA A 15 -3.23 12.78 -23.39
C ALA A 15 -4.64 12.98 -22.83
N THR A 16 -5.47 11.93 -22.91
CA THR A 16 -6.73 11.89 -22.16
C THR A 16 -6.35 11.82 -20.69
N THR A 17 -6.27 12.98 -20.04
CA THR A 17 -6.35 13.07 -18.60
C THR A 17 -7.74 12.56 -18.23
N ILE A 18 -7.79 11.33 -17.68
CA ILE A 18 -9.00 10.85 -17.03
C ILE A 18 -9.17 11.76 -15.80
N ALA A 19 -9.93 12.81 -15.97
CA ALA A 19 -10.41 13.60 -14.85
C ALA A 19 -11.41 12.70 -14.12
N PHE A 20 -11.02 12.14 -12.99
CA PHE A 20 -11.95 11.54 -12.07
C PHE A 20 -12.81 12.67 -11.50
N ALA A 21 -13.96 12.90 -12.13
CA ALA A 21 -14.96 13.82 -11.63
C ALA A 21 -15.71 13.09 -10.51
N GLY A 22 -15.52 13.57 -9.28
CA GLY A 22 -16.23 13.04 -8.11
C GLY A 22 -15.47 11.94 -7.37
N ASN A 23 -16.10 11.40 -6.36
CA ASN A 23 -15.61 10.40 -5.41
C ASN A 23 -15.40 8.98 -6.01
N ASP A 24 -15.26 8.85 -7.32
CA ASP A 24 -15.27 7.57 -8.02
C ASP A 24 -13.90 6.91 -8.01
N HIS A 25 -13.44 6.50 -6.84
CA HIS A 25 -12.35 5.54 -6.77
C HIS A 25 -12.93 4.14 -7.06
N PRO A 26 -12.34 3.36 -8.00
CA PRO A 26 -12.91 2.07 -8.43
C PRO A 26 -13.06 1.02 -7.32
N ILE A 27 -12.40 1.21 -6.20
CA ILE A 27 -12.44 0.29 -5.04
C ILE A 27 -13.28 0.89 -3.88
N LEU A 28 -13.33 2.23 -3.78
CA LEU A 28 -13.98 2.94 -2.69
C LEU A 28 -15.15 3.73 -3.27
N THR A 29 -16.26 3.14 -3.32
CA THR A 29 -17.48 3.73 -3.83
C THR A 29 -18.56 3.72 -2.79
N PRO A 30 -19.51 4.37 -2.99
CA PRO A 30 -20.27 5.54 -2.64
C PRO A 30 -20.67 5.56 -1.17
N MET A 31 -19.93 4.87 -0.30
CA MET A 31 -20.23 4.72 1.15
C MET A 31 -19.62 5.84 1.99
N GLU A 32 -18.61 6.54 1.44
CA GLU A 32 -18.00 7.66 2.15
C GLU A 32 -18.90 8.90 2.08
N PRO A 33 -19.01 9.68 3.18
CA PRO A 33 -19.64 10.98 3.11
C PRO A 33 -18.97 11.83 2.02
N GLU A 34 -19.74 12.49 1.18
CA GLU A 34 -19.24 13.26 0.04
C GLU A 34 -18.13 14.24 0.44
N ALA A 35 -18.29 14.89 1.62
CA ALA A 35 -17.29 15.81 2.16
C ALA A 35 -15.94 15.15 2.46
N MET A 36 -15.90 13.85 2.74
CA MET A 36 -14.68 13.09 3.10
C MET A 36 -14.10 12.34 1.91
N GLY A 37 -14.91 11.95 0.95
CA GLY A 37 -14.50 11.11 -0.18
C GLY A 37 -13.37 11.74 -0.99
N ARG A 38 -13.39 13.04 -1.23
CA ARG A 38 -12.30 13.73 -1.94
C ARG A 38 -10.98 13.67 -1.18
N ALA A 39 -11.00 14.03 0.11
CA ALA A 39 -9.80 14.02 0.96
C ALA A 39 -9.22 12.59 1.06
N TYR A 40 -10.08 11.59 1.16
CA TYR A 40 -9.65 10.19 1.22
C TYR A 40 -9.06 9.71 -0.12
N THR A 41 -9.65 10.10 -1.23
CA THR A 41 -9.09 9.82 -2.57
C THR A 41 -7.71 10.46 -2.74
N GLU A 42 -7.55 11.72 -2.35
CA GLU A 42 -6.25 12.41 -2.39
C GLU A 42 -5.20 11.71 -1.53
N PHE A 43 -5.58 11.26 -0.33
CA PHE A 43 -4.72 10.45 0.55
C PHE A 43 -4.28 9.15 -0.14
N LEU A 44 -5.19 8.42 -0.78
CA LEU A 44 -4.85 7.18 -1.49
C LEU A 44 -3.92 7.42 -2.67
N LEU A 45 -4.15 8.50 -3.43
CA LEU A 45 -3.29 8.88 -4.54
C LEU A 45 -1.90 9.34 -4.10
N ALA A 46 -1.75 9.79 -2.86
CA ALA A 46 -0.46 10.16 -2.27
C ALA A 46 0.37 8.97 -1.79
N GLN A 47 -0.23 7.79 -1.57
CA GLN A 47 0.49 6.61 -1.06
C GLN A 47 1.72 6.19 -1.87
N PRO A 48 1.75 6.24 -3.22
CA PRO A 48 2.96 5.94 -3.97
C PRO A 48 4.14 6.85 -3.61
N ASN A 49 3.89 8.11 -3.27
CA ASN A 49 4.93 9.04 -2.82
C ASN A 49 5.47 8.66 -1.44
N PHE A 50 4.60 8.17 -0.54
CA PHE A 50 5.02 7.64 0.75
C PHE A 50 5.98 6.44 0.55
N VAL A 51 5.61 5.48 -0.28
CA VAL A 51 6.47 4.34 -0.60
C VAL A 51 7.82 4.80 -1.16
N LYS A 52 7.81 5.71 -2.14
CA LYS A 52 9.01 6.24 -2.78
C LYS A 52 9.97 6.93 -1.79
N ASN A 53 9.43 7.62 -0.79
CA ASN A 53 10.21 8.43 0.17
C ASN A 53 10.47 7.71 1.50
N SER A 54 10.04 6.46 1.64
CA SER A 54 10.14 5.69 2.89
C SER A 54 11.56 5.21 3.22
N GLY A 55 12.48 5.20 2.26
CA GLY A 55 13.79 4.57 2.38
C GLY A 55 13.79 3.06 2.15
N PHE A 56 12.63 2.45 1.91
CA PHE A 56 12.48 1.04 1.57
C PHE A 56 12.20 0.86 0.07
N ASP A 57 12.66 -0.25 -0.50
CA ASP A 57 12.22 -0.64 -1.84
C ASP A 57 10.73 -1.01 -1.85
N ALA A 58 10.14 -0.96 -3.05
CA ALA A 58 8.70 -1.18 -3.21
C ALA A 58 8.25 -2.55 -2.69
N LYS A 59 9.03 -3.60 -2.88
CA LYS A 59 8.73 -4.96 -2.40
C LYS A 59 8.70 -4.99 -0.86
N THR A 60 9.75 -4.49 -0.22
CA THR A 60 9.84 -4.43 1.25
C THR A 60 8.69 -3.64 1.84
N MET A 61 8.34 -2.48 1.26
CA MET A 61 7.23 -1.68 1.76
C MET A 61 5.90 -2.41 1.62
N GLN A 62 5.64 -3.11 0.52
CA GLN A 62 4.41 -3.89 0.38
C GLN A 62 4.35 -5.08 1.35
N LEU A 63 5.48 -5.70 1.67
CA LEU A 63 5.55 -6.75 2.70
C LEU A 63 5.30 -6.19 4.10
N ILE A 64 5.80 -5.00 4.43
CA ILE A 64 5.49 -4.30 5.69
C ILE A 64 3.99 -4.00 5.79
N HIS A 65 3.39 -3.45 4.73
CA HIS A 65 1.95 -3.20 4.69
C HIS A 65 1.15 -4.49 4.84
N LEU A 66 1.60 -5.59 4.22
CA LEU A 66 0.96 -6.90 4.35
C LEU A 66 1.02 -7.42 5.80
N ALA A 67 2.17 -7.26 6.50
CA ALA A 67 2.27 -7.61 7.91
C ALA A 67 1.27 -6.84 8.77
N ALA A 68 1.20 -5.51 8.57
CA ALA A 68 0.24 -4.66 9.26
C ALA A 68 -1.21 -5.07 8.95
N ALA A 69 -1.52 -5.30 7.66
CA ALA A 69 -2.83 -5.73 7.21
C ALA A 69 -3.27 -7.05 7.86
N ALA A 70 -2.36 -8.03 7.94
CA ALA A 70 -2.61 -9.32 8.58
C ALA A 70 -2.85 -9.17 10.09
N GLY A 71 -2.04 -8.34 10.76
CA GLY A 71 -2.20 -8.03 12.19
C GLY A 71 -3.53 -7.32 12.49
N MET A 72 -3.96 -6.44 11.61
CA MET A 72 -5.23 -5.71 11.71
C MET A 72 -6.45 -6.51 11.21
N LYS A 73 -6.25 -7.69 10.61
CA LYS A 73 -7.29 -8.52 9.99
C LYS A 73 -8.07 -7.79 8.89
N CYS A 74 -7.38 -6.93 8.13
CA CYS A 74 -7.97 -6.20 7.01
C CYS A 74 -7.94 -7.05 5.75
N GLU A 75 -9.02 -7.74 5.42
CA GLU A 75 -9.09 -8.63 4.26
C GLU A 75 -8.77 -7.92 2.93
N TYR A 76 -9.35 -6.74 2.70
CA TYR A 76 -9.07 -5.92 1.51
C TYR A 76 -7.58 -5.56 1.40
N CYS A 77 -6.98 -5.17 2.53
CA CYS A 77 -5.57 -4.79 2.57
C CYS A 77 -4.67 -6.00 2.33
N ILE A 78 -5.00 -7.17 2.88
CA ILE A 78 -4.26 -8.42 2.66
C ILE A 78 -4.24 -8.77 1.17
N VAL A 79 -5.40 -8.75 0.51
CA VAL A 79 -5.51 -9.04 -0.93
C VAL A 79 -4.69 -8.03 -1.74
N ALA A 80 -4.86 -6.74 -1.49
CA ALA A 80 -4.19 -5.68 -2.22
C ALA A 80 -2.66 -5.74 -2.05
N HIS A 81 -2.17 -5.79 -0.80
CA HIS A 81 -0.73 -5.78 -0.53
C HIS A 81 -0.05 -7.08 -0.92
N THR A 82 -0.74 -8.23 -0.87
CA THR A 82 -0.23 -9.48 -1.44
C THR A 82 0.01 -9.36 -2.94
N ALA A 83 -0.97 -8.85 -3.68
CA ALA A 83 -0.85 -8.66 -5.12
C ALA A 83 0.27 -7.66 -5.48
N MET A 84 0.34 -6.54 -4.77
CA MET A 84 1.37 -5.52 -4.99
C MET A 84 2.78 -6.02 -4.61
N ALA A 85 2.92 -6.77 -3.52
CA ALA A 85 4.20 -7.37 -3.13
C ALA A 85 4.69 -8.36 -4.20
N LYS A 86 3.83 -9.25 -4.68
CA LYS A 86 4.16 -10.18 -5.78
C LYS A 86 4.53 -9.45 -7.07
N LYS A 87 3.81 -8.41 -7.44
CA LYS A 87 4.14 -7.55 -8.59
C LYS A 87 5.50 -6.88 -8.42
N ALA A 88 5.89 -6.55 -7.20
CA ALA A 88 7.20 -5.99 -6.87
C ALA A 88 8.30 -7.07 -6.69
N GLY A 89 8.03 -8.34 -6.99
CA GLY A 89 8.99 -9.44 -6.96
C GLY A 89 9.09 -10.18 -5.64
N ALA A 90 8.07 -10.12 -4.77
CA ALA A 90 8.03 -10.96 -3.58
C ALA A 90 7.71 -12.42 -3.94
N THR A 91 8.42 -13.34 -3.31
CA THR A 91 8.14 -14.79 -3.43
C THR A 91 6.95 -15.19 -2.56
N ASP A 92 6.36 -16.34 -2.86
CA ASP A 92 5.29 -16.91 -2.03
C ASP A 92 5.77 -17.16 -0.59
N GLU A 93 7.02 -17.58 -0.42
CA GLU A 93 7.60 -17.78 0.91
C GLU A 93 7.75 -16.47 1.68
N GLN A 94 8.14 -15.39 1.04
CA GLN A 94 8.19 -14.07 1.69
C GLN A 94 6.80 -13.61 2.14
N VAL A 95 5.78 -13.80 1.31
CA VAL A 95 4.38 -13.49 1.65
C VAL A 95 3.91 -14.30 2.86
N LYS A 96 4.11 -15.62 2.85
CA LYS A 96 3.75 -16.50 3.98
C LYS A 96 4.51 -16.14 5.25
N THR A 97 5.81 -15.86 5.15
CA THR A 97 6.66 -15.49 6.28
C THR A 97 6.15 -14.22 6.97
N VAL A 98 5.79 -13.22 6.19
CA VAL A 98 5.28 -11.95 6.71
C VAL A 98 3.94 -12.12 7.42
N ILE A 99 3.03 -12.92 6.86
CA ILE A 99 1.75 -13.25 7.51
C ILE A 99 1.99 -14.05 8.81
N MET A 100 2.91 -15.00 8.79
CA MET A 100 3.30 -15.76 9.99
C MET A 100 3.87 -14.84 11.07
N ALA A 101 4.73 -13.89 10.69
CA ALA A 101 5.31 -12.91 11.63
C ALA A 101 4.23 -12.09 12.34
N ALA A 102 3.20 -11.64 11.61
CA ALA A 102 2.07 -10.94 12.21
C ALA A 102 1.34 -11.83 13.24
N GLY A 103 1.17 -13.11 12.93
CA GLY A 103 0.58 -14.09 13.87
C GLY A 103 1.42 -14.28 15.13
N VAL A 104 2.75 -14.39 15.00
CA VAL A 104 3.67 -14.51 16.15
C VAL A 104 3.58 -13.28 17.06
N VAL A 105 3.55 -12.07 16.48
CA VAL A 105 3.39 -10.85 17.26
C VAL A 105 2.05 -10.83 18.00
N ALA A 106 0.97 -11.28 17.36
CA ALA A 106 -0.35 -11.35 17.99
C ALA A 106 -0.37 -12.35 19.16
N ILE A 107 0.25 -13.52 19.02
CA ILE A 107 0.39 -14.50 20.10
C ILE A 107 1.17 -13.90 21.28
N ASN A 108 2.34 -13.32 21.00
CA ASN A 108 3.17 -12.69 22.03
C ASN A 108 2.44 -11.56 22.74
N SER A 109 1.75 -10.70 22.00
CA SER A 109 0.94 -9.62 22.56
C SER A 109 -0.12 -10.17 23.54
N THR A 110 -0.86 -11.20 23.13
CA THR A 110 -1.90 -11.82 23.95
C THR A 110 -1.32 -12.40 25.25
N ILE A 111 -0.24 -13.15 25.15
CA ILE A 111 0.41 -13.80 26.31
C ILE A 111 0.99 -12.76 27.27
N LEU A 112 1.77 -11.82 26.76
CA LEU A 112 2.45 -10.82 27.58
C LEU A 112 1.45 -9.87 28.25
N TYR A 113 0.43 -9.42 27.50
CA TYR A 113 -0.60 -8.54 28.03
C TYR A 113 -1.51 -9.26 29.04
N GLY A 114 -1.97 -10.45 28.70
CA GLY A 114 -2.84 -11.26 29.57
C GLY A 114 -2.19 -11.67 30.89
N ASN A 115 -0.87 -11.88 30.89
CA ASN A 115 -0.09 -12.21 32.08
C ASN A 115 0.52 -10.97 32.77
N GLN A 116 0.17 -9.77 32.34
CA GLN A 116 0.63 -8.50 32.94
C GLN A 116 2.17 -8.42 33.06
N TYR A 117 2.89 -8.79 31.99
CA TYR A 117 4.34 -8.78 31.98
C TYR A 117 4.90 -7.39 32.25
N ASP A 118 5.96 -7.30 33.09
CA ASP A 118 6.55 -6.03 33.47
C ASP A 118 7.31 -5.37 32.29
N LEU A 119 6.73 -4.30 31.76
CA LEU A 119 7.34 -3.51 30.67
C LEU A 119 8.69 -2.87 31.06
N ASN A 120 8.91 -2.57 32.34
CA ASN A 120 10.19 -1.99 32.78
C ASN A 120 11.28 -3.05 32.81
N ALA A 121 10.96 -4.29 33.19
CA ALA A 121 11.86 -5.43 33.07
C ALA A 121 12.24 -5.66 31.60
N LEU A 122 11.25 -5.64 30.71
CA LEU A 122 11.49 -5.79 29.27
C LEU A 122 12.40 -4.68 28.71
N LYS A 123 12.14 -3.41 29.07
CA LYS A 123 12.98 -2.28 28.64
C LYS A 123 14.43 -2.44 29.08
N LYS A 124 14.65 -2.90 30.33
CA LYS A 124 16.02 -3.15 30.83
C LYS A 124 16.76 -4.23 30.04
N MET A 125 16.07 -5.27 29.55
CA MET A 125 16.66 -6.33 28.74
C MET A 125 17.19 -5.82 27.39
N PHE A 126 16.58 -4.79 26.82
CA PHE A 126 16.95 -4.23 25.51
C PHE A 126 17.77 -2.94 25.56
N SER A 127 18.00 -2.38 26.75
CA SER A 127 18.78 -1.14 26.93
C SER A 127 20.26 -1.36 27.28
N GLN A 128 20.76 -2.61 27.08
CA GLN A 128 22.18 -2.96 27.30
C GLN A 128 23.03 -2.73 26.05
#